data_d73ba0c6edc0abe0aed3f24e855275d5
#
_entry.id   d73ba0c6edc0abe0aed3f24e855275d5
#
_cell.length_a   1.000
_cell.length_b   1.000
_cell.length_c   1.000
_cell.angle_alpha   90.00
_cell.angle_beta   90.00
_cell.angle_gamma   90.00
#
_symmetry.space_group_name_H-M   'P 1'
#
loop_
_entity.id
_entity.type
_entity.pdbx_description
1 polymer ?
#
loop_
_entity_poly.entity_id
_entity_poly.type
_entity_poly.pdbx_seq_one_letter_code
_entity_poly.pdbx_strand_id
1 'polypeptide(L)'
;AIMYLGMVMKHWGIRRKYVIIALLLALTVPASGMVLSFCWKDTALTIFAIVLTAQMIEIICSDGEWLCKWSHVLELASASVMAMLMRHNGILLVGPMLFFLVLFFWKKAKKFCIGTVLLFMVLVVGIKGPFYRLIHVQSHSQVSAEMLECR
;
A
#
# COMPACT_ATOMS: atom_id res chain seq x y z
N ALA A 1 -9.82 -0.71 4.64
CA ALA A 1 -9.25 -1.64 3.65
C ALA A 1 -10.30 -2.67 3.22
N ILE A 2 -10.82 -3.52 4.12
CA ILE A 2 -11.79 -4.58 3.79
C ILE A 2 -13.09 -4.02 3.19
N MET A 3 -13.64 -2.93 3.73
CA MET A 3 -14.80 -2.25 3.14
C MET A 3 -14.51 -1.70 1.73
N TYR A 4 -13.33 -1.14 1.52
CA TYR A 4 -12.89 -0.63 0.22
C TYR A 4 -12.83 -1.77 -0.81
N LEU A 5 -12.21 -2.90 -0.45
CA LEU A 5 -12.18 -4.10 -1.29
C LEU A 5 -13.62 -4.60 -1.60
N GLY A 6 -14.52 -4.57 -0.62
CA GLY A 6 -15.92 -4.92 -0.82
C GLY A 6 -16.65 -3.99 -1.79
N MET A 7 -16.35 -2.68 -1.77
CA MET A 7 -16.89 -1.70 -2.74
C MET A 7 -16.39 -1.99 -4.14
N VAL A 8 -15.10 -2.27 -4.31
CA VAL A 8 -14.48 -2.63 -5.59
C VAL A 8 -15.14 -3.89 -6.17
N MET A 9 -15.28 -4.95 -5.36
CA MET A 9 -15.94 -6.19 -5.78
C MET A 9 -17.40 -5.97 -6.20
N LYS A 10 -18.13 -5.07 -5.53
CA LYS A 10 -19.49 -4.72 -5.90
C LYS A 10 -19.55 -3.95 -7.22
N HIS A 11 -18.62 -3.04 -7.45
CA HIS A 11 -18.51 -2.28 -8.71
C HIS A 11 -18.37 -3.23 -9.92
N TRP A 12 -17.67 -4.34 -9.74
CA TRP A 12 -17.45 -5.38 -10.77
C TRP A 12 -18.54 -6.44 -10.86
N GLY A 13 -19.75 -6.15 -10.33
CA GLY A 13 -20.92 -6.99 -10.52
C GLY A 13 -20.95 -8.27 -9.70
N ILE A 14 -20.05 -8.43 -8.73
CA ILE A 14 -20.12 -9.54 -7.80
C ILE A 14 -21.38 -9.40 -6.94
N ARG A 15 -22.20 -10.44 -6.88
CA ARG A 15 -23.45 -10.43 -6.12
C ARG A 15 -23.17 -10.09 -4.66
N ARG A 16 -23.89 -9.10 -4.13
CA ARG A 16 -23.75 -8.58 -2.76
C ARG A 16 -23.68 -9.67 -1.69
N LYS A 17 -24.37 -10.78 -1.89
CA LYS A 17 -24.35 -11.94 -0.98
C LYS A 17 -22.94 -12.50 -0.78
N TYR A 18 -22.18 -12.70 -1.86
CA TYR A 18 -20.81 -13.24 -1.78
C TYR A 18 -19.83 -12.27 -1.13
N VAL A 19 -19.99 -10.97 -1.38
CA VAL A 19 -19.19 -9.94 -0.74
C VAL A 19 -19.42 -9.93 0.77
N ILE A 20 -20.69 -9.99 1.20
CA ILE A 20 -21.05 -10.04 2.63
C ILE A 20 -20.53 -11.30 3.28
N ILE A 21 -20.67 -12.47 2.64
CA ILE A 21 -20.15 -13.74 3.15
C ILE A 21 -18.63 -13.69 3.30
N ALA A 22 -17.91 -13.18 2.30
CA ALA A 22 -16.47 -13.05 2.35
C ALA A 22 -16.01 -12.09 3.48
N LEU A 23 -16.71 -10.98 3.67
CA LEU A 23 -16.45 -10.02 4.76
C LEU A 23 -16.71 -10.66 6.14
N LEU A 24 -17.82 -11.39 6.30
CA LEU A 24 -18.13 -12.08 7.54
C LEU A 24 -17.09 -13.15 7.85
N LEU A 25 -16.71 -13.97 6.87
CA LEU A 25 -15.65 -14.96 7.03
C LEU A 25 -14.33 -14.34 7.44
N ALA A 26 -13.93 -13.23 6.81
CA ALA A 26 -12.70 -12.52 7.17
C ALA A 26 -12.73 -11.96 8.60
N LEU A 27 -13.89 -11.55 9.10
CA LEU A 27 -14.05 -11.03 10.45
C LEU A 27 -14.16 -12.13 11.52
N THR A 28 -14.70 -13.32 11.16
CA THR A 28 -14.89 -14.43 12.10
C THR A 28 -13.63 -15.27 12.32
N VAL A 29 -12.59 -15.11 11.51
CA VAL A 29 -11.31 -15.80 11.73
C VAL A 29 -10.66 -15.27 13.02
N PRO A 30 -10.47 -16.10 14.07
CA PRO A 30 -9.92 -15.66 15.37
C PRO A 30 -8.54 -15.01 15.26
N ALA A 31 -7.75 -15.47 14.30
CA ALA A 31 -6.44 -14.89 13.99
C ALA A 31 -6.53 -13.40 13.58
N SER A 32 -7.61 -12.98 12.90
CA SER A 32 -7.82 -11.58 12.51
C SER A 32 -8.01 -10.68 13.74
N GLY A 33 -8.73 -11.15 14.76
CA GLY A 33 -8.94 -10.42 16.01
C GLY A 33 -7.64 -10.29 16.81
N MET A 34 -6.86 -11.35 16.93
CA MET A 34 -5.56 -11.31 17.62
C MET A 34 -4.57 -10.39 16.91
N VAL A 35 -4.43 -10.48 15.59
CA VAL A 35 -3.53 -9.63 14.80
C VAL A 35 -3.93 -8.16 14.87
N LEU A 36 -5.22 -7.83 14.88
CA LEU A 36 -5.72 -6.47 15.03
C LEU A 36 -5.54 -5.91 16.45
N SER A 37 -5.55 -6.76 17.48
CA SER A 37 -5.33 -6.35 18.88
C SER A 37 -3.88 -5.96 19.15
N PHE A 38 -2.94 -6.55 18.43
CA PHE A 38 -1.54 -6.13 18.46
C PHE A 38 -1.32 -5.11 17.34
N CYS A 39 -1.16 -3.82 17.68
CA CYS A 39 -0.77 -2.76 16.73
C CYS A 39 0.64 -2.98 16.17
N TRP A 40 0.85 -4.10 15.52
CA TRP A 40 2.14 -4.47 14.94
C TRP A 40 2.30 -3.81 13.57
N LYS A 41 3.55 -3.50 13.22
CA LYS A 41 3.91 -2.93 11.90
C LYS A 41 3.40 -3.78 10.72
N ASP A 42 3.27 -5.09 10.93
CA ASP A 42 2.76 -6.04 9.94
C ASP A 42 1.26 -5.90 9.69
N THR A 43 0.48 -5.56 10.72
CA THR A 43 -0.96 -5.29 10.56
C THR A 43 -1.19 -4.07 9.67
N ALA A 44 -0.42 -2.99 9.89
CA ALA A 44 -0.49 -1.80 9.06
C ALA A 44 -0.08 -2.10 7.59
N LEU A 45 1.01 -2.85 7.39
CA LEU A 45 1.43 -3.29 6.06
C LEU A 45 0.33 -4.10 5.36
N THR A 46 -0.33 -5.03 6.06
CA THR A 46 -1.41 -5.85 5.51
C THR A 46 -2.60 -4.99 5.08
N ILE A 47 -2.96 -3.96 5.86
CA ILE A 47 -4.02 -3.02 5.52
C ILE A 47 -3.71 -2.31 4.20
N PHE A 48 -2.48 -1.78 4.06
CA PHE A 48 -2.09 -1.11 2.81
C PHE A 48 -1.93 -2.09 1.65
N ALA A 49 -1.49 -3.32 1.88
CA ALA A 49 -1.45 -4.36 0.85
C ALA A 49 -2.85 -4.66 0.29
N ILE A 50 -3.87 -4.77 1.14
CA ILE A 50 -5.26 -4.96 0.71
C ILE A 50 -5.75 -3.76 -0.12
N VAL A 51 -5.46 -2.54 0.32
CA VAL A 51 -5.83 -1.32 -0.43
C VAL A 51 -5.15 -1.29 -1.79
N LEU A 52 -3.85 -1.54 -1.84
CA LEU A 52 -3.09 -1.58 -3.10
C LEU A 52 -3.59 -2.68 -4.05
N THR A 53 -3.91 -3.86 -3.51
CA THR A 53 -4.50 -4.95 -4.31
C THR A 53 -5.85 -4.52 -4.90
N ALA A 54 -6.71 -3.87 -4.11
CA ALA A 54 -7.99 -3.38 -4.59
C ALA A 54 -7.83 -2.33 -5.69
N GLN A 55 -6.89 -1.38 -5.53
CA GLN A 55 -6.57 -0.38 -6.55
C GLN A 55 -6.02 -1.03 -7.83
N MET A 56 -5.17 -2.05 -7.71
CA MET A 56 -4.68 -2.80 -8.88
C MET A 56 -5.79 -3.52 -9.62
N ILE A 57 -6.76 -4.11 -8.92
CA ILE A 57 -7.94 -4.71 -9.52
C ILE A 57 -8.73 -3.65 -10.31
N GLU A 58 -8.97 -2.47 -9.73
CA GLU A 58 -9.65 -1.36 -10.43
C GLU A 58 -8.89 -0.93 -11.69
N ILE A 59 -7.57 -0.80 -11.62
CA ILE A 59 -6.73 -0.42 -12.78
C ILE A 59 -6.82 -1.48 -13.88
N ILE A 60 -6.70 -2.76 -13.52
CA ILE A 60 -6.75 -3.88 -14.48
C ILE A 60 -8.13 -3.97 -15.12
N CYS A 61 -9.17 -3.92 -14.32
CA CYS A 61 -10.53 -4.07 -14.80
C CYS A 61 -11.02 -2.86 -15.60
N SER A 62 -10.57 -1.66 -15.29
CA SER A 62 -10.86 -0.44 -16.07
C SER A 62 -9.92 -0.25 -17.26
N ASP A 63 -9.05 -1.25 -17.53
CA ASP A 63 -8.07 -1.19 -18.61
C ASP A 63 -7.18 0.09 -18.57
N GLY A 64 -6.91 0.57 -17.35
CA GLY A 64 -6.10 1.75 -17.06
C GLY A 64 -6.84 3.08 -17.03
N GLU A 65 -8.14 3.13 -17.35
CA GLU A 65 -8.92 4.38 -17.31
C GLU A 65 -9.01 4.97 -15.90
N TRP A 66 -9.09 4.10 -14.88
CA TRP A 66 -9.10 4.51 -13.47
C TRP A 66 -7.89 5.39 -13.14
N LEU A 67 -6.71 5.07 -13.69
CA LEU A 67 -5.47 5.80 -13.45
C LEU A 67 -5.45 7.20 -14.12
N CYS A 68 -6.33 7.47 -15.09
CA CYS A 68 -6.34 8.73 -15.85
C CYS A 68 -6.79 9.96 -15.03
N LYS A 69 -7.10 9.79 -13.75
CA LYS A 69 -7.42 10.90 -12.83
C LYS A 69 -6.28 11.13 -11.85
N TRP A 70 -5.84 12.37 -11.70
CA TRP A 70 -4.78 12.75 -10.76
C TRP A 70 -5.10 12.41 -9.30
N SER A 71 -6.36 12.41 -8.90
CA SER A 71 -6.77 11.98 -7.57
C SER A 71 -6.41 10.52 -7.29
N HIS A 72 -6.60 9.64 -8.27
CA HIS A 72 -6.27 8.22 -8.13
C HIS A 72 -4.75 7.97 -8.16
N VAL A 73 -4.01 8.78 -8.93
CA VAL A 73 -2.54 8.77 -8.90
C VAL A 73 -2.03 9.12 -7.50
N LEU A 74 -2.59 10.16 -6.88
CA LEU A 74 -2.23 10.56 -5.52
C LEU A 74 -2.59 9.48 -4.49
N GLU A 75 -3.77 8.89 -4.62
CA GLU A 75 -4.25 7.81 -3.74
C GLU A 75 -3.33 6.58 -3.83
N LEU A 76 -2.98 6.14 -5.04
CA LEU A 76 -2.10 5.00 -5.28
C LEU A 76 -0.67 5.28 -4.77
N ALA A 77 -0.13 6.46 -5.06
CA ALA A 77 1.20 6.84 -4.60
C ALA A 77 1.27 6.94 -3.07
N SER A 78 0.27 7.55 -2.43
CA SER A 78 0.22 7.68 -0.96
C SER A 78 0.11 6.31 -0.27
N ALA A 79 -0.76 5.41 -0.77
CA ALA A 79 -0.88 4.06 -0.25
C ALA A 79 0.42 3.26 -0.40
N SER A 80 1.11 3.42 -1.54
CA SER A 80 2.41 2.78 -1.82
C SER A 80 3.50 3.28 -0.86
N VAL A 81 3.56 4.59 -0.61
CA VAL A 81 4.51 5.18 0.33
C VAL A 81 4.24 4.71 1.75
N MET A 82 2.99 4.69 2.18
CA MET A 82 2.62 4.19 3.52
C MET A 82 2.99 2.73 3.70
N ALA A 83 2.72 1.86 2.70
CA ALA A 83 3.14 0.46 2.74
C ALA A 83 4.66 0.31 2.90
N MET A 84 5.45 1.14 2.19
CA MET A 84 6.91 1.14 2.26
C MET A 84 7.44 1.67 3.60
N LEU A 85 6.77 2.66 4.21
CA LEU A 85 7.20 3.24 5.48
C LEU A 85 6.95 2.32 6.67
N MET A 86 5.89 1.51 6.62
CA MET A 86 5.54 0.59 7.71
C MET A 86 6.57 -0.53 7.89
N ARG A 87 7.21 -0.98 6.79
CA ARG A 87 8.23 -2.03 6.86
C ARG A 87 9.27 -1.89 5.75
N HIS A 88 10.54 -2.20 6.05
CA HIS A 88 11.61 -2.22 5.02
C HIS A 88 11.27 -3.14 3.84
N ASN A 89 10.59 -4.25 4.11
CA ASN A 89 10.15 -5.21 3.08
C ASN A 89 8.95 -4.69 2.26
N GLY A 90 8.32 -3.56 2.62
CA GLY A 90 7.26 -2.94 1.82
C GLY A 90 7.66 -2.62 0.39
N ILE A 91 8.96 -2.40 0.15
CA ILE A 91 9.49 -2.20 -1.21
C ILE A 91 9.30 -3.45 -2.09
N LEU A 92 9.37 -4.66 -1.51
CA LEU A 92 9.16 -5.92 -2.24
C LEU A 92 7.69 -6.08 -2.69
N LEU A 93 6.75 -5.45 -2.01
CA LEU A 93 5.35 -5.41 -2.41
C LEU A 93 5.11 -4.33 -3.47
N VAL A 94 5.57 -3.12 -3.21
CA VAL A 94 5.30 -1.93 -4.03
C VAL A 94 6.11 -1.96 -5.33
N GLY A 95 7.37 -2.42 -5.29
CA GLY A 95 8.26 -2.44 -6.45
C GLY A 95 7.71 -3.22 -7.64
N PRO A 96 7.40 -4.52 -7.49
CA PRO A 96 6.81 -5.31 -8.56
C PRO A 96 5.47 -4.76 -9.05
N MET A 97 4.65 -4.20 -8.14
CA MET A 97 3.37 -3.61 -8.47
C MET A 97 3.51 -2.38 -9.38
N LEU A 98 4.39 -1.43 -9.02
CA LEU A 98 4.66 -0.25 -9.85
C LEU A 98 5.33 -0.63 -11.17
N PHE A 99 6.21 -1.62 -11.16
CA PHE A 99 6.85 -2.16 -12.36
C PHE A 99 5.82 -2.77 -13.32
N PHE A 100 4.90 -3.59 -12.81
CA PHE A 100 3.78 -4.13 -13.57
C PHE A 100 2.92 -3.02 -14.19
N LEU A 101 2.56 -2.02 -13.39
CA LEU A 101 1.76 -0.88 -13.85
C LEU A 101 2.43 -0.16 -15.01
N VAL A 102 3.74 0.10 -14.92
CA VAL A 102 4.50 0.75 -15.99
C VAL A 102 4.54 -0.15 -17.24
N LEU A 103 4.81 -1.45 -17.11
CA LEU A 103 4.92 -2.35 -18.26
C LEU A 103 3.60 -2.48 -19.02
N PHE A 104 2.50 -2.71 -18.34
CA PHE A 104 1.23 -3.04 -18.99
C PHE A 104 0.45 -1.81 -19.45
N PHE A 105 0.49 -0.72 -18.68
CA PHE A 105 -0.31 0.47 -18.96
C PHE A 105 0.47 1.64 -19.58
N TRP A 106 1.75 1.41 -19.94
CA TRP A 106 2.60 2.43 -20.57
C TRP A 106 1.99 3.05 -21.81
N LYS A 107 1.37 2.24 -22.67
CA LYS A 107 0.80 2.73 -23.93
C LYS A 107 -0.45 3.58 -23.72
N LYS A 108 -1.29 3.25 -22.72
CA LYS A 108 -2.59 3.91 -22.49
C LYS A 108 -2.51 5.11 -21.56
N ALA A 109 -1.77 4.99 -20.45
CA ALA A 109 -1.73 5.98 -19.38
C ALA A 109 -0.30 6.45 -19.05
N LYS A 110 0.56 6.61 -20.07
CA LYS A 110 1.98 6.95 -19.90
C LYS A 110 2.24 8.10 -18.91
N LYS A 111 1.53 9.22 -19.09
CA LYS A 111 1.70 10.42 -18.23
C LYS A 111 1.39 10.13 -16.77
N PHE A 112 0.34 9.36 -16.53
CA PHE A 112 -0.13 9.02 -15.16
C PHE A 112 0.74 7.93 -14.52
N CYS A 113 1.23 6.94 -15.30
CA CYS A 113 2.19 5.95 -14.82
C CYS A 113 3.49 6.60 -14.37
N ILE A 114 4.05 7.49 -15.21
CA ILE A 114 5.25 8.26 -14.86
C ILE A 114 4.96 9.15 -13.65
N GLY A 115 3.80 9.81 -13.63
CA GLY A 115 3.36 10.66 -12.52
C GLY A 115 3.29 9.89 -11.19
N THR A 116 2.75 8.66 -11.19
CA THR A 116 2.67 7.80 -10.01
C THR A 116 4.06 7.43 -9.49
N VAL A 117 4.95 6.98 -10.37
CA VAL A 117 6.33 6.59 -9.99
C VAL A 117 7.11 7.80 -9.49
N LEU A 118 7.02 8.94 -10.18
CA LEU A 118 7.71 10.17 -9.81
C LEU A 118 7.19 10.69 -8.47
N LEU A 119 5.88 10.75 -8.29
CA LEU A 119 5.26 11.18 -7.04
C LEU A 119 5.64 10.24 -5.88
N PHE A 120 5.63 8.92 -6.12
CA PHE A 120 6.10 7.93 -5.14
C PHE A 120 7.56 8.22 -4.73
N MET A 121 8.46 8.41 -5.70
CA MET A 121 9.87 8.70 -5.41
C MET A 121 10.06 10.01 -4.65
N VAL A 122 9.36 11.08 -5.05
CA VAL A 122 9.40 12.37 -4.36
C VAL A 122 8.94 12.26 -2.92
N LEU A 123 7.83 11.57 -2.69
CA LEU A 123 7.30 11.36 -1.34
C LEU A 123 8.24 10.51 -0.48
N VAL A 124 8.80 9.42 -1.03
CA VAL A 124 9.76 8.57 -0.30
C VAL A 124 11.02 9.35 0.07
N VAL A 125 11.59 10.09 -0.87
CA VAL A 125 12.80 10.91 -0.62
C VAL A 125 12.47 12.04 0.36
N GLY A 126 11.34 12.70 0.20
CA GLY A 126 10.90 13.78 1.10
C GLY A 126 10.69 13.32 2.53
N ILE A 127 10.12 12.14 2.73
CA ILE A 127 9.87 11.60 4.08
C ILE A 127 11.15 11.00 4.67
N LYS A 128 11.88 10.16 3.94
CA LYS A 128 13.10 9.52 4.46
C LYS A 128 14.30 10.47 4.59
N GLY A 129 14.36 11.53 3.79
CA GLY A 129 15.43 12.51 3.83
C GLY A 129 15.23 13.58 4.90
N PRO A 130 14.58 14.71 4.56
CA PRO A 130 14.49 15.85 5.47
C PRO A 130 13.63 15.59 6.69
N PHE A 131 12.52 14.83 6.56
CA PHE A 131 11.59 14.60 7.64
C PHE A 131 12.17 13.72 8.75
N TYR A 132 12.94 12.67 8.42
CA TYR A 132 13.63 11.84 9.41
C TYR A 132 14.76 12.60 10.12
N ARG A 133 15.44 13.52 9.42
CA ARG A 133 16.44 14.39 10.05
C ARG A 133 15.80 15.38 11.04
N LEU A 134 14.62 15.89 10.70
CA LEU A 134 13.91 16.89 11.52
C LEU A 134 13.36 16.28 12.81
N ILE A 135 12.97 14.99 12.79
CA ILE A 135 12.41 14.27 13.94
C ILE A 135 13.52 13.54 14.75
N HIS A 136 14.79 13.64 14.35
CA HIS A 136 15.91 12.93 14.99
C HIS A 136 15.66 11.43 15.18
N VAL A 137 15.07 10.76 14.18
CA VAL A 137 14.86 9.30 14.20
C VAL A 137 16.22 8.62 14.17
N GLN A 138 16.60 7.97 15.29
CA GLN A 138 17.80 7.15 15.35
C GLN A 138 17.67 5.93 14.43
N SER A 139 18.72 5.66 13.65
CA SER A 139 18.74 4.46 12.81
C SER A 139 18.86 3.22 13.69
N HIS A 140 18.21 2.14 13.28
CA HIS A 140 18.20 0.86 14.04
C HIS A 140 19.61 0.31 14.33
N SER A 141 20.60 0.67 13.52
CA SER A 141 22.01 0.31 13.71
C SER A 141 22.64 0.99 14.94
N GLN A 142 22.22 2.22 15.28
CA GLN A 142 22.74 2.92 16.46
C GLN A 142 22.19 2.32 17.77
N VAL A 143 20.89 1.98 17.77
CA VAL A 143 20.26 1.34 18.94
C VAL A 143 20.89 -0.01 19.26
N SER A 144 21.25 -0.78 18.22
CA SER A 144 21.92 -2.08 18.40
C SER A 144 23.36 -1.94 18.92
N ALA A 145 24.07 -0.88 18.52
CA ALA A 145 25.41 -0.59 19.00
C ALA A 145 25.40 -0.15 20.48
N GLU A 146 24.49 0.76 20.85
CA GLU A 146 24.33 1.22 22.22
C GLU A 146 23.94 0.08 23.19
N MET A 147 23.09 -0.87 22.75
CA MET A 147 22.76 -2.05 23.56
C MET A 147 23.94 -3.01 23.78
N LEU A 148 24.91 -3.01 22.88
CA LEU A 148 26.12 -3.83 23.03
C LEU A 148 27.18 -3.17 23.92
N GLU A 149 27.21 -1.84 23.97
CA GLU A 149 28.11 -1.07 24.86
C GLU A 149 27.66 -1.09 26.33
N CYS A 150 26.36 -1.27 26.60
CA CYS A 150 25.80 -1.35 27.97
C CYS A 150 25.95 -2.74 28.62
N ARG A 151 26.71 -3.66 28.05
CA ARG A 151 26.92 -5.01 28.57
C ARG A 151 28.37 -5.24 28.99
#